data_f341b9015db8430644308a84c89034b9
#
_entry.id   f341b9015db8430644308a84c89034b9
#
_cell.length_a   1.000
_cell.length_b   1.000
_cell.length_c   1.000
_cell.angle_alpha   90.00
_cell.angle_beta   90.00
_cell.angle_gamma   90.00
#
_symmetry.space_group_name_H-M   'P 1'
#
loop_
_entity.id
_entity.type
_entity.pdbx_description
1 polymer ?
#
loop_
_entity_poly.entity_id
_entity_poly.type
_entity_poly.pdbx_seq_one_letter_code
_entity_poly.pdbx_strand_id
1 'polypeptide(L)'
;MNILVINAGSSSLKYQFIKIEEEKVLAKGLCERIALDGAKLTLKVPGKEDYVVEKNMDDHSAAISMVIEALTNPEHGVISDMKDIDAVGHRVVHGGEIFADSVVIDDKVMKAVNECIELAPLHNPANIIGIKACEKAIPGIPQVAVFDTAFHQQMPKKAFMYGLPYDMYTKHKIRR
;
A
#
# COMPACT_ATOMS: atom_id res chain seq x y z
N MET A 1 -5.78 -10.46 -15.48
CA MET A 1 -6.07 -9.60 -14.31
C MET A 1 -4.87 -8.70 -14.04
N ASN A 2 -5.13 -7.41 -13.96
CA ASN A 2 -4.10 -6.39 -13.75
C ASN A 2 -4.24 -5.80 -12.34
N ILE A 3 -3.18 -5.84 -11.57
CA ILE A 3 -3.18 -5.37 -10.17
C ILE A 3 -2.25 -4.17 -10.03
N LEU A 4 -2.76 -3.10 -9.42
CA LEU A 4 -1.96 -1.99 -8.95
C LEU A 4 -1.52 -2.25 -7.51
N VAL A 5 -0.24 -2.47 -7.28
CA VAL A 5 0.34 -2.68 -5.94
C VAL A 5 0.85 -1.35 -5.41
N ILE A 6 0.41 -0.99 -4.20
CA ILE A 6 0.74 0.27 -3.51
C ILE A 6 1.47 -0.02 -2.20
N ASN A 7 2.54 0.72 -1.98
CA ASN A 7 3.25 0.78 -0.71
C ASN A 7 3.39 2.26 -0.31
N ALA A 8 2.47 2.73 0.52
CA ALA A 8 2.41 4.10 1.01
C ALA A 8 3.27 4.28 2.26
N GLY A 9 4.25 5.17 2.18
CA GLY A 9 5.03 5.68 3.32
C GLY A 9 4.57 7.08 3.72
N SER A 10 5.18 7.68 4.73
CA SER A 10 4.79 8.99 5.26
C SER A 10 4.91 10.13 4.22
N SER A 11 5.95 10.13 3.38
CA SER A 11 6.23 11.15 2.36
C SER A 11 6.57 10.55 0.99
N SER A 12 6.25 9.28 0.78
CA SER A 12 6.52 8.59 -0.49
C SER A 12 5.48 7.51 -0.78
N LEU A 13 5.33 7.16 -2.04
CA LEU A 13 4.46 6.09 -2.48
C LEU A 13 5.16 5.33 -3.60
N LYS A 14 5.48 4.06 -3.33
CA LYS A 14 5.97 3.13 -4.34
C LYS A 14 4.81 2.38 -4.96
N TYR A 15 4.87 2.13 -6.26
CA TYR A 15 3.84 1.37 -6.95
C TYR A 15 4.42 0.42 -7.99
N GLN A 16 3.66 -0.64 -8.26
CA GLN A 16 3.89 -1.56 -9.38
C GLN A 16 2.56 -1.90 -10.02
N PHE A 17 2.54 -1.98 -11.34
CA PHE A 17 1.39 -2.45 -12.10
C PHE A 17 1.75 -3.80 -12.72
N ILE A 18 1.00 -4.83 -12.36
CA ILE A 18 1.36 -6.23 -12.61
C ILE A 18 0.24 -6.92 -13.37
N LYS A 19 0.59 -7.63 -14.45
CA LYS A 19 -0.29 -8.57 -15.13
C LYS A 19 -0.08 -9.96 -14.54
N ILE A 20 -1.06 -10.44 -13.80
CA ILE A 20 -0.93 -11.65 -12.97
C ILE A 20 -0.78 -12.91 -13.83
N GLU A 21 -1.55 -13.08 -14.92
CA GLU A 21 -1.48 -14.26 -15.77
C GLU A 21 -0.10 -14.47 -16.40
N GLU A 22 0.65 -13.40 -16.59
CA GLU A 22 1.99 -13.43 -17.18
C GLU A 22 3.09 -13.29 -16.12
N GLU A 23 2.73 -13.10 -14.86
CA GLU A 23 3.65 -12.76 -13.75
C GLU A 23 4.59 -11.60 -14.12
N LYS A 24 4.07 -10.63 -14.87
CA LYS A 24 4.87 -9.57 -15.49
C LYS A 24 4.58 -8.22 -14.89
N VAL A 25 5.64 -7.52 -14.46
CA VAL A 25 5.56 -6.10 -14.09
C VAL A 25 5.51 -5.28 -15.38
N LEU A 26 4.36 -4.66 -15.65
CA LEU A 26 4.14 -3.79 -16.80
C LEU A 26 4.71 -2.40 -16.58
N ALA A 27 4.61 -1.89 -15.36
CA ALA A 27 5.16 -0.61 -14.95
C ALA A 27 5.47 -0.62 -13.45
N LYS A 28 6.42 0.21 -13.03
CA LYS A 28 6.71 0.49 -11.62
C LYS A 28 7.13 1.94 -11.45
N GLY A 29 7.04 2.45 -10.24
CA GLY A 29 7.49 3.81 -10.00
C GLY A 29 7.43 4.24 -8.55
N LEU A 30 7.67 5.52 -8.35
CA LEU A 30 7.83 6.14 -7.06
C LEU A 30 7.32 7.59 -7.13
N CYS A 31 6.47 7.96 -6.18
CA CYS A 31 6.23 9.35 -5.83
C CYS A 31 7.08 9.69 -4.61
N GLU A 32 7.83 10.78 -4.69
CA GLU A 32 8.75 11.23 -3.65
C GLU A 32 8.37 12.61 -3.17
N ARG A 33 8.67 12.92 -1.90
CA ARG A 33 8.47 14.23 -1.27
C ARG A 33 7.00 14.68 -1.28
N ILE A 34 6.08 13.72 -1.09
CA ILE A 34 4.63 14.00 -0.91
C ILE A 34 4.47 14.97 0.26
N ALA A 35 3.66 16.02 0.10
CA ALA A 35 3.46 17.13 1.02
C ALA A 35 4.73 17.96 1.32
N LEU A 36 5.74 17.92 0.45
CA LEU A 36 6.98 18.65 0.56
C LEU A 36 7.32 19.32 -0.78
N ASP A 37 8.16 20.37 -0.73
CA ASP A 37 8.65 21.02 -1.95
C ASP A 37 9.52 20.10 -2.79
N GLY A 38 9.42 20.23 -4.11
CA GLY A 38 10.17 19.41 -5.07
C GLY A 38 9.65 17.97 -5.15
N ALA A 39 8.35 17.79 -4.98
CA ALA A 39 7.70 16.51 -5.19
C ALA A 39 7.83 16.08 -6.65
N LYS A 40 8.06 14.78 -6.86
CA LYS A 40 8.17 14.20 -8.20
C LYS A 40 7.61 12.79 -8.27
N LEU A 41 7.09 12.44 -9.43
CA LEU A 41 6.73 11.08 -9.80
C LEU A 41 7.73 10.56 -10.83
N THR A 42 8.16 9.32 -10.65
CA THR A 42 8.91 8.58 -11.67
C THR A 42 8.09 7.35 -12.08
N LEU A 43 7.89 7.17 -13.38
CA LEU A 43 7.31 5.96 -13.98
C LEU A 43 8.39 5.25 -14.79
N LYS A 44 8.52 3.94 -14.58
CA LYS A 44 9.45 3.06 -15.30
C LYS A 44 8.66 1.97 -16.00
N VAL A 45 8.77 1.92 -17.31
CA VAL A 45 8.17 0.89 -18.16
C VAL A 45 9.30 0.09 -18.82
N PRO A 46 9.29 -1.24 -18.76
CA PRO A 46 10.34 -2.05 -19.38
C PRO A 46 10.54 -1.70 -20.86
N GLY A 47 11.76 -1.38 -21.25
CA GLY A 47 12.11 -1.04 -22.63
C GLY A 47 11.83 0.41 -23.05
N LYS A 48 11.37 1.26 -22.14
CA LYS A 48 11.22 2.71 -22.35
C LYS A 48 12.14 3.50 -21.42
N GLU A 49 12.39 4.77 -21.78
CA GLU A 49 13.06 5.71 -20.87
C GLU A 49 12.17 6.05 -19.66
N ASP A 50 12.79 6.40 -18.55
CA ASP A 50 12.09 6.81 -17.33
C ASP A 50 11.29 8.08 -17.61
N TYR A 51 9.98 8.05 -17.33
CA TYR A 51 9.12 9.22 -17.37
C TYR A 51 9.07 9.90 -16.01
N VAL A 52 9.52 11.14 -15.92
CA VAL A 52 9.61 11.91 -14.67
C VAL A 52 8.71 13.15 -14.77
N VAL A 53 7.88 13.35 -13.76
CA VAL A 53 7.01 14.52 -13.62
C VAL A 53 7.32 15.20 -12.30
N GLU A 54 7.80 16.44 -12.37
CA GLU A 54 7.98 17.32 -11.21
C GLU A 54 6.72 18.17 -11.04
N LYS A 55 5.95 17.87 -10.00
CA LYS A 55 4.69 18.56 -9.68
C LYS A 55 4.39 18.37 -8.21
N ASN A 56 3.95 19.43 -7.54
CA ASN A 56 3.57 19.35 -6.13
C ASN A 56 2.47 18.31 -5.91
N MET A 57 2.62 17.56 -4.85
CA MET A 57 1.66 16.56 -4.35
C MET A 57 1.31 16.95 -2.93
N ASP A 58 0.17 17.59 -2.73
CA ASP A 58 -0.22 18.10 -1.40
C ASP A 58 -0.51 16.97 -0.41
N ASP A 59 -0.92 15.82 -0.91
CA ASP A 59 -1.21 14.61 -0.15
C ASP A 59 -1.07 13.32 -0.99
N HIS A 60 -1.33 12.18 -0.36
CA HIS A 60 -1.32 10.88 -1.04
C HIS A 60 -2.44 10.74 -2.08
N SER A 61 -3.54 11.49 -1.96
CA SER A 61 -4.60 11.48 -2.97
C SER A 61 -4.10 12.10 -4.28
N ALA A 62 -3.36 13.23 -4.17
CA ALA A 62 -2.70 13.84 -5.32
C ALA A 62 -1.66 12.91 -5.94
N ALA A 63 -0.87 12.21 -5.10
CA ALA A 63 0.10 11.24 -5.58
C ALA A 63 -0.56 10.07 -6.33
N ILE A 64 -1.62 9.48 -5.81
CA ILE A 64 -2.37 8.41 -6.50
C ILE A 64 -2.96 8.90 -7.82
N SER A 65 -3.54 10.11 -7.85
CA SER A 65 -4.06 10.69 -9.10
C SER A 65 -2.96 10.83 -10.15
N MET A 66 -1.76 11.29 -9.75
CA MET A 66 -0.62 11.38 -10.66
C MET A 66 -0.12 9.99 -11.14
N VAL A 67 -0.16 8.97 -10.27
CA VAL A 67 0.14 7.58 -10.68
C VAL A 67 -0.81 7.11 -11.76
N ILE A 68 -2.12 7.35 -11.59
CA ILE A 68 -3.14 6.97 -12.57
C ILE A 68 -2.94 7.74 -13.88
N GLU A 69 -2.72 9.06 -13.80
CA GLU A 69 -2.40 9.90 -14.98
C GLU A 69 -1.17 9.38 -15.73
N ALA A 70 -0.11 8.98 -15.00
CA ALA A 70 1.10 8.46 -15.62
C ALA A 70 0.87 7.06 -16.26
N LEU A 71 0.12 6.17 -15.59
CA LEU A 71 -0.19 4.84 -16.12
C LEU A 71 -1.10 4.90 -17.36
N THR A 72 -2.01 5.89 -17.45
CA THR A 72 -2.92 6.12 -18.59
C THR A 72 -2.37 7.08 -19.63
N ASN A 73 -1.15 7.60 -19.45
CA ASN A 73 -0.55 8.53 -20.41
C ASN A 73 -0.40 7.87 -21.80
N PRO A 74 -0.86 8.49 -22.89
CA PRO A 74 -0.84 7.87 -24.23
C PRO A 74 0.57 7.52 -24.75
N GLU A 75 1.60 8.25 -24.32
CA GLU A 75 2.99 8.07 -24.79
C GLU A 75 3.80 7.18 -23.84
N HIS A 76 3.68 7.44 -22.54
CA HIS A 76 4.52 6.83 -21.51
C HIS A 76 3.84 5.71 -20.73
N GLY A 77 2.51 5.69 -20.72
CA GLY A 77 1.71 4.75 -19.94
C GLY A 77 1.65 3.33 -20.50
N VAL A 78 0.89 2.50 -19.82
CA VAL A 78 0.74 1.05 -20.11
C VAL A 78 -0.71 0.59 -20.16
N ILE A 79 -1.68 1.45 -19.83
CA ILE A 79 -3.12 1.20 -19.91
C ILE A 79 -3.82 2.36 -20.60
N SER A 80 -5.01 2.10 -21.16
CA SER A 80 -5.80 3.09 -21.85
C SER A 80 -6.87 3.76 -20.97
N ASP A 81 -7.33 3.04 -19.95
CA ASP A 81 -8.42 3.47 -19.06
C ASP A 81 -8.17 2.92 -17.66
N MET A 82 -8.68 3.61 -16.64
CA MET A 82 -8.65 3.13 -15.24
C MET A 82 -9.40 1.80 -15.07
N LYS A 83 -10.33 1.47 -15.95
CA LYS A 83 -11.03 0.16 -15.98
C LYS A 83 -10.12 -1.02 -16.28
N ASP A 84 -8.92 -0.74 -16.77
CA ASP A 84 -7.88 -1.77 -16.96
C ASP A 84 -7.24 -2.22 -15.63
N ILE A 85 -7.56 -1.54 -14.51
CA ILE A 85 -7.13 -1.92 -13.16
C ILE A 85 -8.21 -2.79 -12.54
N ASP A 86 -7.94 -4.07 -12.33
CA ASP A 86 -8.91 -5.03 -11.77
C ASP A 86 -8.96 -5.03 -10.24
N ALA A 87 -7.83 -4.73 -9.58
CA ALA A 87 -7.72 -4.66 -8.13
C ALA A 87 -6.52 -3.81 -7.69
N VAL A 88 -6.55 -3.37 -6.42
CA VAL A 88 -5.41 -2.71 -5.76
C VAL A 88 -4.94 -3.55 -4.59
N GLY A 89 -3.65 -3.87 -4.56
CA GLY A 89 -2.99 -4.50 -3.43
C GLY A 89 -2.23 -3.48 -2.58
N HIS A 90 -2.46 -3.49 -1.27
CA HIS A 90 -1.78 -2.60 -0.33
C HIS A 90 -0.87 -3.38 0.60
N ARG A 91 0.41 -3.00 0.69
CA ARG A 91 1.24 -3.43 1.80
C ARG A 91 0.80 -2.66 3.06
N VAL A 92 0.41 -3.40 4.10
CA VAL A 92 0.03 -2.87 5.42
C VAL A 92 0.98 -3.45 6.46
N VAL A 93 1.58 -2.60 7.30
CA VAL A 93 2.62 -3.05 8.20
C VAL A 93 2.06 -3.92 9.32
N HIS A 94 0.98 -3.51 9.98
CA HIS A 94 0.47 -4.24 11.15
C HIS A 94 -1.02 -4.53 11.08
N GLY A 95 -1.37 -5.81 11.07
CA GLY A 95 -2.76 -6.32 11.09
C GLY A 95 -3.18 -6.91 12.44
N GLY A 96 -2.39 -6.71 13.50
CA GLY A 96 -2.65 -7.30 14.81
C GLY A 96 -2.50 -8.82 14.80
N GLU A 97 -3.24 -9.48 15.66
CA GLU A 97 -3.35 -10.94 15.73
C GLU A 97 -4.58 -11.48 14.96
N ILE A 98 -5.26 -10.58 14.21
CA ILE A 98 -6.55 -10.88 13.56
C ILE A 98 -6.33 -11.46 12.17
N PHE A 99 -5.32 -10.93 11.43
CA PHE A 99 -5.09 -11.30 10.03
C PHE A 99 -3.80 -12.12 9.90
N ALA A 100 -3.96 -13.38 9.51
CA ALA A 100 -2.86 -14.29 9.17
C ALA A 100 -2.60 -14.38 7.66
N ASP A 101 -3.54 -13.87 6.84
CA ASP A 101 -3.52 -13.91 5.37
C ASP A 101 -3.89 -12.56 4.77
N SER A 102 -3.73 -12.43 3.47
CA SER A 102 -4.24 -11.29 2.70
C SER A 102 -5.76 -11.26 2.73
N VAL A 103 -6.36 -10.08 2.87
CA VAL A 103 -7.82 -9.92 2.98
C VAL A 103 -8.32 -8.78 2.12
N VAL A 104 -9.52 -8.93 1.58
CA VAL A 104 -10.23 -7.81 0.93
C VAL A 104 -10.58 -6.78 1.98
N ILE A 105 -10.27 -5.52 1.70
CA ILE A 105 -10.46 -4.41 2.61
C ILE A 105 -11.96 -4.08 2.69
N ASP A 106 -12.50 -4.15 3.88
CA ASP A 106 -13.82 -3.70 4.28
C ASP A 106 -13.73 -2.84 5.55
N ASP A 107 -14.87 -2.40 6.06
CA ASP A 107 -14.94 -1.59 7.29
C ASP A 107 -14.33 -2.31 8.51
N LYS A 108 -14.42 -3.64 8.57
CA LYS A 108 -13.85 -4.44 9.67
C LYS A 108 -12.33 -4.45 9.60
N VAL A 109 -11.80 -4.62 8.39
CA VAL A 109 -10.34 -4.56 8.13
C VAL A 109 -9.82 -3.17 8.46
N MET A 110 -10.49 -2.12 7.98
CA MET A 110 -10.10 -0.73 8.27
C MET A 110 -10.13 -0.41 9.77
N LYS A 111 -11.12 -0.90 10.49
CA LYS A 111 -11.21 -0.76 11.95
C LYS A 111 -10.01 -1.44 12.63
N ALA A 112 -9.72 -2.68 12.29
CA ALA A 112 -8.61 -3.44 12.88
C ALA A 112 -7.24 -2.79 12.58
N VAL A 113 -7.03 -2.30 11.36
CA VAL A 113 -5.79 -1.58 10.99
C VAL A 113 -5.65 -0.27 11.78
N ASN A 114 -6.76 0.45 12.04
CA ASN A 114 -6.77 1.63 12.91
C ASN A 114 -6.42 1.28 14.37
N GLU A 115 -6.98 0.21 14.91
CA GLU A 115 -6.68 -0.26 16.28
C GLU A 115 -5.19 -0.65 16.44
N CYS A 116 -4.52 -1.03 15.35
CA CYS A 116 -3.10 -1.34 15.34
C CYS A 116 -2.17 -0.12 15.19
N ILE A 117 -2.69 1.10 15.16
CA ILE A 117 -1.85 2.33 15.07
C ILE A 117 -0.89 2.42 16.27
N GLU A 118 -1.32 2.06 17.48
CA GLU A 118 -0.44 2.06 18.66
C GLU A 118 0.76 1.11 18.53
N LEU A 119 0.61 0.01 17.76
CA LEU A 119 1.67 -0.96 17.48
C LEU A 119 2.59 -0.53 16.33
N ALA A 120 2.08 0.26 15.40
CA ALA A 120 2.83 0.73 14.23
C ALA A 120 2.54 2.22 13.92
N PRO A 121 2.84 3.16 14.86
CA PRO A 121 2.43 4.57 14.76
C PRO A 121 3.08 5.32 13.59
N LEU A 122 4.22 4.86 13.09
CA LEU A 122 4.91 5.47 11.95
C LEU A 122 4.45 4.93 10.58
N HIS A 123 3.72 3.82 10.55
CA HIS A 123 3.39 3.11 9.30
C HIS A 123 1.90 3.00 9.04
N ASN A 124 1.12 2.47 9.99
CA ASN A 124 -0.30 2.24 9.79
C ASN A 124 -1.09 3.50 9.38
N PRO A 125 -0.83 4.70 9.95
CA PRO A 125 -1.49 5.92 9.48
C PRO A 125 -1.27 6.20 7.99
N ALA A 126 -0.03 6.07 7.50
CA ALA A 126 0.28 6.26 6.08
C ALA A 126 -0.39 5.19 5.20
N ASN A 127 -0.44 3.93 5.65
CA ASN A 127 -1.12 2.85 4.94
C ASN A 127 -2.63 3.13 4.80
N ILE A 128 -3.29 3.58 5.89
CA ILE A 128 -4.70 3.97 5.89
C ILE A 128 -4.96 5.13 4.92
N ILE A 129 -4.09 6.14 4.91
CA ILE A 129 -4.18 7.27 3.97
C ILE A 129 -4.07 6.76 2.52
N GLY A 130 -3.14 5.87 2.23
CA GLY A 130 -2.97 5.26 0.90
C GLY A 130 -4.20 4.49 0.44
N ILE A 131 -4.81 3.68 1.31
CA ILE A 131 -6.04 2.92 1.03
C ILE A 131 -7.19 3.89 0.70
N LYS A 132 -7.42 4.89 1.54
CA LYS A 132 -8.48 5.89 1.32
C LYS A 132 -8.25 6.74 0.06
N ALA A 133 -6.99 7.04 -0.26
CA ALA A 133 -6.64 7.75 -1.48
C ALA A 133 -6.98 6.93 -2.73
N CYS A 134 -6.69 5.63 -2.73
CA CYS A 134 -7.09 4.72 -3.81
C CYS A 134 -8.61 4.59 -3.93
N GLU A 135 -9.33 4.44 -2.82
CA GLU A 135 -10.80 4.36 -2.83
C GLU A 135 -11.43 5.61 -3.47
N LYS A 136 -10.88 6.78 -3.16
CA LYS A 136 -11.33 8.05 -3.75
C LYS A 136 -11.00 8.19 -5.24
N ALA A 137 -9.80 7.76 -5.64
CA ALA A 137 -9.31 7.94 -7.01
C ALA A 137 -9.88 6.91 -8.00
N ILE A 138 -10.11 5.68 -7.55
CA ILE A 138 -10.64 4.56 -8.34
C ILE A 138 -11.76 3.85 -7.57
N PRO A 139 -12.92 4.51 -7.43
CA PRO A 139 -14.03 4.00 -6.62
C PRO A 139 -14.57 2.68 -7.17
N GLY A 140 -14.94 1.77 -6.26
CA GLY A 140 -15.56 0.50 -6.58
C GLY A 140 -14.60 -0.62 -7.01
N ILE A 141 -13.30 -0.36 -7.13
CA ILE A 141 -12.30 -1.39 -7.39
C ILE A 141 -11.96 -2.13 -6.09
N PRO A 142 -11.93 -3.48 -6.10
CA PRO A 142 -11.53 -4.25 -4.93
C PRO A 142 -10.13 -3.86 -4.43
N GLN A 143 -10.00 -3.64 -3.13
CA GLN A 143 -8.72 -3.37 -2.49
C GLN A 143 -8.38 -4.51 -1.54
N VAL A 144 -7.11 -4.93 -1.50
CA VAL A 144 -6.62 -6.05 -0.70
C VAL A 144 -5.48 -5.59 0.19
N ALA A 145 -5.56 -5.89 1.48
CA ALA A 145 -4.46 -5.69 2.42
C ALA A 145 -3.58 -6.94 2.51
N VAL A 146 -2.27 -6.74 2.41
CA VAL A 146 -1.22 -7.75 2.61
C VAL A 146 -0.38 -7.29 3.80
N PHE A 147 -0.37 -8.08 4.88
CA PHE A 147 0.22 -7.68 6.15
C PHE A 147 1.64 -8.21 6.32
N ASP A 148 2.59 -7.32 6.66
CA ASP A 148 3.97 -7.71 6.98
C ASP A 148 4.02 -8.67 8.18
N THR A 149 3.10 -8.53 9.12
CA THR A 149 3.03 -9.36 10.33
C THR A 149 2.37 -10.72 10.12
N ALA A 150 1.74 -10.98 8.97
CA ALA A 150 1.00 -12.24 8.72
C ALA A 150 1.89 -13.47 8.84
N PHE A 151 3.11 -13.42 8.31
CA PHE A 151 4.08 -14.53 8.37
C PHE A 151 4.35 -15.03 9.80
N HIS A 152 4.33 -14.13 10.79
CA HIS A 152 4.64 -14.45 12.18
C HIS A 152 3.42 -14.84 13.02
N GLN A 153 2.22 -14.84 12.45
CA GLN A 153 1.01 -15.22 13.20
C GLN A 153 0.99 -16.71 13.59
N GLN A 154 1.70 -17.56 12.87
CA GLN A 154 1.80 -18.99 13.15
C GLN A 154 2.89 -19.33 14.18
N MET A 155 3.60 -18.34 14.72
CA MET A 155 4.62 -18.59 15.76
C MET A 155 3.96 -19.16 17.03
N PRO A 156 4.51 -20.22 17.64
CA PRO A 156 4.01 -20.72 18.92
C PRO A 156 4.29 -19.73 20.06
N LYS A 157 3.44 -19.73 21.08
CA LYS A 157 3.54 -18.78 22.23
C LYS A 157 4.95 -18.68 22.82
N LYS A 158 5.64 -19.80 22.99
CA LYS A 158 7.02 -19.87 23.50
C LYS A 158 8.04 -19.10 22.65
N ALA A 159 7.74 -18.84 21.36
CA ALA A 159 8.63 -18.14 20.45
C ALA A 159 8.27 -16.65 20.30
N PHE A 160 6.99 -16.29 20.36
CA PHE A 160 6.58 -14.90 20.19
C PHE A 160 6.51 -14.11 21.49
N MET A 161 6.40 -14.78 22.66
CA MET A 161 6.32 -14.07 23.93
C MET A 161 7.69 -13.59 24.41
N TYR A 162 7.71 -12.37 24.92
CA TYR A 162 8.88 -11.86 25.63
C TYR A 162 8.86 -12.31 27.10
N GLY A 163 10.04 -12.35 27.74
CA GLY A 163 10.19 -12.58 29.17
C GLY A 163 9.78 -11.35 30.01
N LEU A 164 8.60 -10.82 29.75
CA LEU A 164 7.98 -9.67 30.42
C LEU A 164 6.75 -10.13 31.21
N PRO A 165 6.23 -9.31 32.16
CA PRO A 165 4.93 -9.58 32.77
C PRO A 165 3.86 -9.89 31.74
N TYR A 166 3.07 -10.93 31.98
CA TYR A 166 2.11 -11.46 30.99
C TYR A 166 1.03 -10.45 30.56
N ASP A 167 0.75 -9.49 31.41
CA ASP A 167 -0.19 -8.40 31.12
C ASP A 167 0.30 -7.46 30.01
N MET A 168 1.59 -7.36 29.75
CA MET A 168 2.13 -6.65 28.59
C MET A 168 1.64 -7.27 27.28
N TYR A 169 1.51 -8.58 27.24
CA TYR A 169 0.91 -9.25 26.09
C TYR A 169 -0.63 -9.13 26.07
N THR A 170 -1.29 -9.44 27.19
CA THR A 170 -2.76 -9.52 27.21
C THR A 170 -3.43 -8.16 27.03
N LYS A 171 -2.87 -7.10 27.60
CA LYS A 171 -3.43 -5.74 27.54
C LYS A 171 -2.90 -4.94 26.35
N HIS A 172 -1.59 -5.02 26.08
CA HIS A 172 -0.91 -4.16 25.10
C HIS A 172 -0.50 -4.91 23.83
N LYS A 173 -0.78 -6.23 23.75
CA LYS A 173 -0.44 -7.06 22.58
C LYS A 173 1.05 -7.05 22.22
N ILE A 174 1.92 -6.81 23.21
CA ILE A 174 3.38 -6.79 23.01
C ILE A 174 3.87 -8.22 22.81
N ARG A 175 4.34 -8.50 21.62
CA ARG A 175 4.89 -9.79 21.18
C ARG A 175 5.90 -9.59 20.04
N ARG A 176 6.64 -10.67 19.70
CA ARG A 176 7.42 -10.72 18.46
C ARG A 176 6.51 -10.94 17.26
#